data_e69c775c12e34875b7bd7fed1320fda9
#
_entry.id   e69c775c12e34875b7bd7fed1320fda9
#
_cell.length_a   1.000
_cell.length_b   1.000
_cell.length_c   1.000
_cell.angle_alpha   90.00
_cell.angle_beta   90.00
_cell.angle_gamma   90.00
#
_symmetry.space_group_name_H-M   'P 1'
#
loop_
_entity.id
_entity.type
_entity.pdbx_description
1 polymer ?
#
loop_
_entity_poly.entity_id
_entity_poly.type
_entity_poly.pdbx_seq_one_letter_code
_entity_poly.pdbx_strand_id
1 'polypeptide(L)'
;FPTMEIILNIEADHLDFFKDIDDIRHSFQKFVKKLPENGILIINNEINNYQEIVGDFSGKLITTGRQNADISAQDIHYDHLANASFTLFDDGKNLGEIVLSVPGQHNVFNALGAIAAALELKIPVEDIKKGLKNFTGANRRFEKKGELAGGITIVDDYAHHPQEIEATLKAARNYPHKKVWCVFQPHTYTRTKALLPEFAKALALADRVVLADIYAARETDTLGISSKDLEKLLLEKGVEAIYLPSFDAIETYLLENLASGDLCITMGAGDIVKVGEKLVGK
;
A
#
# COMPACT_ATOMS: atom_id res chain seq x y z
N PHE A 1 -0.59 24.87 11.74
CA PHE A 1 -1.88 24.44 12.29
C PHE A 1 -2.80 24.09 11.14
N PRO A 2 -3.24 22.82 11.01
CA PRO A 2 -4.15 22.40 9.95
C PRO A 2 -5.54 23.00 10.16
N THR A 3 -6.26 23.22 9.08
CA THR A 3 -7.69 23.57 9.08
C THR A 3 -8.56 22.39 8.68
N MET A 4 -7.95 21.39 8.02
CA MET A 4 -8.56 20.12 7.64
C MET A 4 -7.54 19.02 7.82
N GLU A 5 -7.95 17.89 8.41
CA GLU A 5 -7.14 16.69 8.60
C GLU A 5 -7.83 15.49 7.99
N ILE A 6 -7.05 14.58 7.41
CA ILE A 6 -7.55 13.31 6.85
C ILE A 6 -6.80 12.16 7.51
N ILE A 7 -7.53 11.22 8.12
CA ILE A 7 -6.99 9.99 8.70
C ILE A 7 -7.54 8.81 7.91
N LEU A 8 -6.67 8.20 7.11
CA LEU A 8 -7.03 7.11 6.21
C LEU A 8 -6.94 5.74 6.87
N ASN A 9 -5.92 5.56 7.74
CA ASN A 9 -5.63 4.30 8.41
C ASN A 9 -4.78 4.53 9.66
N ILE A 10 -4.86 3.61 10.63
CA ILE A 10 -4.02 3.57 11.84
C ILE A 10 -3.59 2.12 12.05
N GLU A 11 -2.28 1.88 11.92
CA GLU A 11 -1.68 0.56 12.03
C GLU A 11 -0.40 0.60 12.86
N ALA A 12 0.03 -0.57 13.35
CA ALA A 12 1.27 -0.69 14.10
C ALA A 12 2.47 -0.58 13.17
N ASP A 13 3.04 0.61 13.04
CA ASP A 13 4.27 0.91 12.31
C ASP A 13 5.20 1.80 13.15
N HIS A 14 6.44 1.95 12.74
CA HIS A 14 7.46 2.72 13.46
C HIS A 14 7.61 2.32 14.93
N LEU A 15 7.59 1.00 15.22
CA LEU A 15 7.74 0.45 16.57
C LEU A 15 9.17 0.62 17.12
N ASP A 16 10.08 1.18 16.34
CA ASP A 16 11.37 1.72 16.78
C ASP A 16 11.19 3.07 17.53
N PHE A 17 10.10 3.78 17.28
CA PHE A 17 9.74 5.05 17.93
C PHE A 17 8.53 4.90 18.86
N PHE A 18 7.45 4.27 18.41
CA PHE A 18 6.24 4.03 19.19
C PHE A 18 6.34 2.73 19.97
N LYS A 19 5.84 2.73 21.19
CA LYS A 19 5.82 1.56 22.05
C LYS A 19 4.91 0.45 21.52
N ASP A 20 3.72 0.84 21.07
CA ASP A 20 2.66 -0.07 20.61
C ASP A 20 1.61 0.70 19.81
N ILE A 21 0.57 0.00 19.37
CA ILE A 21 -0.56 0.59 18.62
C ILE A 21 -1.31 1.67 19.44
N ASP A 22 -1.37 1.55 20.76
CA ASP A 22 -2.08 2.50 21.59
C ASP A 22 -1.31 3.81 21.69
N ASP A 23 0.01 3.77 21.72
CA ASP A 23 0.88 4.96 21.64
C ASP A 23 0.73 5.67 20.27
N ILE A 24 0.63 4.90 19.19
CA ILE A 24 0.33 5.44 17.86
C ILE A 24 -1.05 6.12 17.87
N ARG A 25 -2.09 5.45 18.38
CA ARG A 25 -3.45 6.00 18.47
C ARG A 25 -3.45 7.30 19.29
N HIS A 26 -2.73 7.33 20.40
CA HIS A 26 -2.58 8.55 21.20
C HIS A 26 -1.93 9.70 20.43
N SER A 27 -0.98 9.40 19.54
CA SER A 27 -0.37 10.40 18.65
C SER A 27 -1.37 10.95 17.63
N PHE A 28 -2.26 10.10 17.09
CA PHE A 28 -3.36 10.56 16.23
C PHE A 28 -4.38 11.41 17.00
N GLN A 29 -4.69 11.08 18.26
CA GLN A 29 -5.51 11.96 19.13
C GLN A 29 -4.88 13.34 19.32
N LYS A 30 -3.55 13.39 19.54
CA LYS A 30 -2.82 14.66 19.62
C LYS A 30 -2.83 15.42 18.29
N PHE A 31 -2.85 14.70 17.16
CA PHE A 31 -2.96 15.30 15.84
C PHE A 31 -4.32 15.96 15.68
N VAL A 32 -5.41 15.26 15.96
CA VAL A 32 -6.79 15.82 15.92
C VAL A 32 -6.93 17.06 16.80
N LYS A 33 -6.31 17.09 17.98
CA LYS A 33 -6.34 18.27 18.89
C LYS A 33 -5.64 19.51 18.33
N LYS A 34 -4.94 19.41 17.20
CA LYS A 34 -4.37 20.59 16.51
C LYS A 34 -5.37 21.30 15.62
N LEU A 35 -6.49 20.67 15.30
CA LEU A 35 -7.58 21.30 14.58
C LEU A 35 -8.23 22.40 15.43
N PRO A 36 -8.55 23.54 14.84
CA PRO A 36 -9.37 24.56 15.50
C PRO A 36 -10.82 24.09 15.67
N GLU A 37 -11.60 24.76 16.52
CA GLU A 37 -13.03 24.43 16.73
C GLU A 37 -13.88 24.46 15.45
N ASN A 38 -13.50 25.26 14.47
CA ASN A 38 -14.12 25.31 13.14
C ASN A 38 -13.37 24.46 12.10
N GLY A 39 -12.47 23.59 12.53
CA GLY A 39 -11.71 22.68 11.68
C GLY A 39 -12.57 21.53 11.16
N ILE A 40 -12.00 20.77 10.22
CA ILE A 40 -12.64 19.62 9.59
C ILE A 40 -11.77 18.39 9.80
N LEU A 41 -12.36 17.34 10.35
CA LEU A 41 -11.74 16.03 10.47
C LEU A 41 -12.42 15.05 9.52
N ILE A 42 -11.67 14.50 8.60
CA ILE A 42 -12.11 13.41 7.71
C ILE A 42 -11.45 12.13 8.21
N ILE A 43 -12.24 11.10 8.52
CA ILE A 43 -11.70 9.86 9.10
C ILE A 43 -12.37 8.63 8.49
N ASN A 44 -11.57 7.61 8.20
CA ASN A 44 -12.09 6.31 7.78
C ASN A 44 -12.77 5.61 8.97
N ASN A 45 -14.07 5.33 8.86
CA ASN A 45 -14.85 4.68 9.91
C ASN A 45 -14.55 3.17 10.06
N GLU A 46 -13.77 2.60 9.15
CA GLU A 46 -13.28 1.20 9.27
C GLU A 46 -12.03 1.09 10.18
N ILE A 47 -11.49 2.21 10.65
CA ILE A 47 -10.49 2.22 11.72
C ILE A 47 -11.18 1.76 13.01
N ASN A 48 -10.69 0.68 13.61
CA ASN A 48 -11.23 0.16 14.87
C ASN A 48 -11.30 1.26 15.93
N ASN A 49 -12.47 1.43 16.55
CA ASN A 49 -12.71 2.44 17.58
C ASN A 49 -12.27 3.86 17.14
N TYR A 50 -12.56 4.27 15.91
CA TYR A 50 -12.18 5.59 15.41
C TYR A 50 -12.73 6.72 16.27
N GLN A 51 -13.86 6.51 16.97
CA GLN A 51 -14.47 7.48 17.88
C GLN A 51 -13.53 7.89 19.01
N GLU A 52 -12.64 6.99 19.47
CA GLU A 52 -11.62 7.31 20.48
C GLU A 52 -10.57 8.27 19.91
N ILE A 53 -10.30 8.20 18.60
CA ILE A 53 -9.37 9.12 17.92
C ILE A 53 -10.00 10.50 17.78
N VAL A 54 -11.29 10.54 17.44
CA VAL A 54 -12.08 11.78 17.36
C VAL A 54 -12.15 12.48 18.73
N GLY A 55 -12.37 11.70 19.80
CA GLY A 55 -12.45 12.20 21.17
C GLY A 55 -13.51 13.30 21.32
N ASP A 56 -13.11 14.40 21.93
CA ASP A 56 -13.93 15.60 22.22
C ASP A 56 -13.83 16.68 21.13
N PHE A 57 -13.40 16.31 19.91
CA PHE A 57 -13.38 17.24 18.79
C PHE A 57 -14.77 17.79 18.49
N SER A 58 -14.91 19.13 18.52
CA SER A 58 -16.18 19.84 18.35
C SER A 58 -16.40 20.45 16.96
N GLY A 59 -15.41 20.33 16.07
CA GLY A 59 -15.50 20.82 14.70
C GLY A 59 -16.33 19.89 13.80
N LYS A 60 -16.20 20.07 12.50
CA LYS A 60 -16.91 19.23 11.51
C LYS A 60 -16.23 17.87 11.37
N LEU A 61 -16.93 16.81 11.74
CA LEU A 61 -16.52 15.42 11.47
C LEU A 61 -17.15 14.94 10.16
N ILE A 62 -16.36 14.31 9.31
CA ILE A 62 -16.81 13.61 8.09
C ILE A 62 -16.23 12.20 8.13
N THR A 63 -17.08 11.22 8.14
CA THR A 63 -16.68 9.82 8.07
C THR A 63 -16.62 9.33 6.63
N THR A 64 -15.62 8.50 6.32
CA THR A 64 -15.51 7.83 5.01
C THR A 64 -15.49 6.32 5.21
N GLY A 65 -16.02 5.53 4.26
CA GLY A 65 -16.03 4.07 4.37
C GLY A 65 -16.93 3.41 3.34
N ARG A 66 -17.16 2.11 3.51
CA ARG A 66 -18.09 1.35 2.64
C ARG A 66 -19.53 1.43 3.12
N GLN A 67 -19.74 1.51 4.41
CA GLN A 67 -21.07 1.50 5.04
C GLN A 67 -21.10 2.42 6.25
N ASN A 68 -22.26 2.96 6.57
CA ASN A 68 -22.49 3.80 7.75
C ASN A 68 -21.48 4.96 7.87
N ALA A 69 -21.19 5.60 6.75
CA ALA A 69 -20.29 6.74 6.62
C ALA A 69 -20.98 7.85 5.82
N ASP A 70 -20.60 9.10 6.12
CA ASP A 70 -21.12 10.28 5.40
C ASP A 70 -20.77 10.19 3.92
N ILE A 71 -19.50 9.87 3.60
CA ILE A 71 -19.03 9.62 2.24
C ILE A 71 -18.72 8.14 2.07
N SER A 72 -19.48 7.46 1.21
CA SER A 72 -19.34 6.00 1.07
C SER A 72 -19.20 5.51 -0.36
N ALA A 73 -18.47 4.38 -0.51
CA ALA A 73 -18.32 3.63 -1.76
C ALA A 73 -19.15 2.35 -1.69
N GLN A 74 -20.10 2.19 -2.59
CA GLN A 74 -20.91 0.98 -2.75
C GLN A 74 -20.68 0.37 -4.13
N ASP A 75 -21.09 -0.88 -4.32
CA ASP A 75 -20.97 -1.60 -5.60
C ASP A 75 -19.57 -1.52 -6.21
N ILE A 76 -18.56 -1.86 -5.39
CA ILE A 76 -17.17 -1.78 -5.80
C ILE A 76 -16.87 -2.93 -6.77
N HIS A 77 -16.40 -2.59 -7.96
CA HIS A 77 -15.98 -3.52 -9.00
C HIS A 77 -14.54 -3.24 -9.41
N TYR A 78 -13.89 -4.23 -9.99
CA TYR A 78 -12.51 -4.12 -10.47
C TYR A 78 -12.43 -4.51 -11.93
N ASP A 79 -11.71 -3.72 -12.73
CA ASP A 79 -11.38 -4.07 -14.09
C ASP A 79 -10.24 -5.11 -14.16
N HIS A 80 -9.85 -5.49 -15.40
CA HIS A 80 -8.79 -6.45 -15.63
C HIS A 80 -7.39 -5.97 -15.21
N LEU A 81 -7.22 -4.70 -14.90
CA LEU A 81 -5.98 -4.10 -14.33
C LEU A 81 -6.11 -3.84 -12.83
N ALA A 82 -7.12 -4.41 -12.18
CA ALA A 82 -7.46 -4.20 -10.77
C ALA A 82 -7.79 -2.74 -10.38
N ASN A 83 -8.10 -1.87 -11.36
CA ASN A 83 -8.60 -0.54 -11.08
C ASN A 83 -10.04 -0.63 -10.60
N ALA A 84 -10.35 0.14 -9.55
CA ALA A 84 -11.67 0.10 -8.97
C ALA A 84 -12.64 1.07 -9.66
N SER A 85 -13.91 0.66 -9.79
CA SER A 85 -15.04 1.57 -9.95
C SER A 85 -16.06 1.31 -8.84
N PHE A 86 -16.77 2.36 -8.42
CA PHE A 86 -17.77 2.27 -7.36
C PHE A 86 -18.81 3.38 -7.46
N THR A 87 -19.99 3.15 -6.87
CA THR A 87 -21.01 4.16 -6.71
C THR A 87 -20.70 5.02 -5.48
N LEU A 88 -20.55 6.33 -5.67
CA LEU A 88 -20.30 7.30 -4.60
C LEU A 88 -21.62 7.76 -3.97
N PHE A 89 -21.66 7.76 -2.64
CA PHE A 89 -22.77 8.36 -1.87
C PHE A 89 -22.23 9.44 -0.93
N ASP A 90 -23.01 10.53 -0.77
CA ASP A 90 -22.78 11.63 0.17
C ASP A 90 -24.07 11.78 1.00
N ASP A 91 -24.04 11.50 2.28
CA ASP A 91 -25.19 11.44 3.20
C ASP A 91 -26.38 10.65 2.59
N GLY A 92 -26.08 9.50 1.99
CA GLY A 92 -27.06 8.65 1.33
C GLY A 92 -27.55 9.13 -0.04
N LYS A 93 -27.09 10.28 -0.50
CA LYS A 93 -27.38 10.79 -1.86
C LYS A 93 -26.40 10.18 -2.85
N ASN A 94 -26.92 9.50 -3.87
CA ASN A 94 -26.11 8.95 -4.96
C ASN A 94 -25.54 10.08 -5.84
N LEU A 95 -24.21 10.18 -5.93
CA LEU A 95 -23.46 11.13 -6.74
C LEU A 95 -22.94 10.51 -8.06
N GLY A 96 -23.29 9.24 -8.32
CA GLY A 96 -22.91 8.51 -9.51
C GLY A 96 -21.62 7.72 -9.38
N GLU A 97 -21.16 7.19 -10.50
CA GLU A 97 -19.99 6.31 -10.56
C GLU A 97 -18.67 7.10 -10.49
N ILE A 98 -17.74 6.56 -9.72
CA ILE A 98 -16.33 6.93 -9.70
C ILE A 98 -15.54 5.81 -10.36
N VAL A 99 -14.58 6.18 -11.21
CA VAL A 99 -13.64 5.26 -11.85
C VAL A 99 -12.23 5.69 -11.47
N LEU A 100 -11.47 4.78 -10.87
CA LEU A 100 -10.06 4.99 -10.55
C LEU A 100 -9.17 4.41 -11.65
N SER A 101 -8.00 5.01 -11.84
CA SER A 101 -6.94 4.49 -12.73
C SER A 101 -5.72 3.99 -11.92
N VAL A 102 -5.97 3.59 -10.68
CA VAL A 102 -4.97 3.01 -9.78
C VAL A 102 -5.51 1.72 -9.18
N PRO A 103 -4.70 0.64 -9.10
CA PRO A 103 -5.18 -0.66 -8.67
C PRO A 103 -5.30 -0.78 -7.15
N GLY A 104 -6.20 -1.66 -6.72
CA GLY A 104 -6.30 -2.13 -5.34
C GLY A 104 -7.35 -1.42 -4.49
N GLN A 105 -7.92 -2.21 -3.57
CA GLN A 105 -9.01 -1.77 -2.69
C GLN A 105 -8.62 -0.60 -1.78
N HIS A 106 -7.37 -0.53 -1.33
CA HIS A 106 -6.90 0.57 -0.49
C HIS A 106 -7.02 1.94 -1.18
N ASN A 107 -6.92 1.98 -2.51
CA ASN A 107 -7.10 3.21 -3.27
C ASN A 107 -8.56 3.68 -3.34
N VAL A 108 -9.54 2.81 -3.10
CA VAL A 108 -10.93 3.24 -2.89
C VAL A 108 -11.04 4.10 -1.63
N PHE A 109 -10.44 3.66 -0.50
CA PHE A 109 -10.45 4.43 0.75
C PHE A 109 -9.65 5.72 0.64
N ASN A 110 -8.49 5.69 -0.03
CA ASN A 110 -7.70 6.89 -0.31
C ASN A 110 -8.51 7.90 -1.14
N ALA A 111 -9.23 7.43 -2.15
CA ALA A 111 -10.11 8.25 -2.98
C ALA A 111 -11.27 8.86 -2.17
N LEU A 112 -11.91 8.09 -1.27
CA LEU A 112 -12.98 8.62 -0.41
C LEU A 112 -12.49 9.78 0.47
N GLY A 113 -11.30 9.69 1.05
CA GLY A 113 -10.70 10.79 1.80
C GLY A 113 -10.47 12.04 0.94
N ALA A 114 -9.94 11.86 -0.28
CA ALA A 114 -9.75 12.94 -1.23
C ALA A 114 -11.07 13.55 -1.73
N ILE A 115 -12.08 12.72 -1.99
CA ILE A 115 -13.44 13.14 -2.37
C ILE A 115 -14.07 13.97 -1.28
N ALA A 116 -14.03 13.51 -0.01
CA ALA A 116 -14.58 14.24 1.13
C ALA A 116 -13.96 15.63 1.24
N ALA A 117 -12.63 15.73 1.14
CA ALA A 117 -11.94 17.02 1.14
C ALA A 117 -12.35 17.92 -0.03
N ALA A 118 -12.47 17.34 -1.23
CA ALA A 118 -12.84 18.09 -2.43
C ALA A 118 -14.29 18.62 -2.36
N LEU A 119 -15.22 17.83 -1.84
CA LEU A 119 -16.62 18.25 -1.61
C LEU A 119 -16.70 19.40 -0.60
N GLU A 120 -15.91 19.33 0.49
CA GLU A 120 -15.82 20.43 1.45
C GLU A 120 -15.27 21.73 0.84
N LEU A 121 -14.33 21.61 -0.09
CA LEU A 121 -13.80 22.72 -0.88
C LEU A 121 -14.75 23.16 -2.00
N LYS A 122 -15.96 22.57 -2.08
CA LYS A 122 -17.00 22.87 -3.08
C LYS A 122 -16.54 22.64 -4.52
N ILE A 123 -15.64 21.70 -4.73
CA ILE A 123 -15.25 21.28 -6.07
C ILE A 123 -16.41 20.52 -6.70
N PRO A 124 -16.81 20.84 -7.95
CA PRO A 124 -17.89 20.14 -8.63
C PRO A 124 -17.62 18.64 -8.74
N VAL A 125 -18.64 17.80 -8.54
CA VAL A 125 -18.51 16.33 -8.56
C VAL A 125 -17.90 15.83 -9.87
N GLU A 126 -18.25 16.43 -10.99
CA GLU A 126 -17.72 16.02 -12.30
C GLU A 126 -16.21 16.31 -12.44
N ASP A 127 -15.70 17.39 -11.81
CA ASP A 127 -14.28 17.68 -11.77
C ASP A 127 -13.54 16.71 -10.86
N ILE A 128 -14.16 16.30 -9.74
CA ILE A 128 -13.63 15.26 -8.85
C ILE A 128 -13.51 13.94 -9.61
N LYS A 129 -14.56 13.50 -10.30
CA LYS A 129 -14.56 12.29 -11.13
C LYS A 129 -13.45 12.31 -12.17
N LYS A 130 -13.32 13.42 -12.89
CA LYS A 130 -12.30 13.63 -13.91
C LYS A 130 -10.87 13.58 -13.31
N GLY A 131 -10.67 14.23 -12.16
CA GLY A 131 -9.40 14.24 -11.45
C GLY A 131 -8.97 12.84 -11.04
N LEU A 132 -9.87 12.06 -10.42
CA LEU A 132 -9.62 10.70 -9.99
C LEU A 132 -9.34 9.75 -11.17
N LYS A 133 -10.10 9.87 -12.25
CA LYS A 133 -9.87 9.08 -13.47
C LYS A 133 -8.52 9.38 -14.13
N ASN A 134 -8.06 10.63 -14.07
CA ASN A 134 -6.79 11.06 -14.67
C ASN A 134 -5.58 10.79 -13.74
N PHE A 135 -5.80 10.47 -12.48
CA PHE A 135 -4.74 10.16 -11.55
C PHE A 135 -4.24 8.73 -11.78
N THR A 136 -3.01 8.60 -12.26
CA THR A 136 -2.38 7.32 -12.61
C THR A 136 -1.48 6.75 -11.52
N GLY A 137 -1.54 7.29 -10.32
CA GLY A 137 -0.78 6.84 -9.17
C GLY A 137 0.43 7.71 -8.83
N ALA A 138 1.05 7.41 -7.72
CA ALA A 138 2.33 7.98 -7.31
C ALA A 138 3.47 7.05 -7.74
N ASN A 139 4.66 7.62 -7.94
CA ASN A 139 5.85 6.83 -8.22
C ASN A 139 6.05 5.77 -7.13
N ARG A 140 6.47 4.59 -7.54
CA ARG A 140 6.69 3.46 -6.64
C ARG A 140 5.44 3.03 -5.84
N ARG A 141 4.23 3.20 -6.39
CA ARG A 141 2.96 2.67 -5.82
C ARG A 141 2.25 1.86 -6.89
N PHE A 142 2.53 0.56 -6.96
CA PHE A 142 2.15 -0.35 -8.04
C PHE A 142 2.47 0.24 -9.44
N GLU A 143 3.64 0.88 -9.55
CA GLU A 143 4.07 1.62 -10.73
C GLU A 143 4.52 0.65 -11.82
N LYS A 144 3.84 0.62 -12.97
CA LYS A 144 4.30 -0.14 -14.13
C LYS A 144 5.57 0.48 -14.69
N LYS A 145 6.70 -0.21 -14.55
CA LYS A 145 8.01 0.23 -15.09
C LYS A 145 8.13 -0.08 -16.58
N GLY A 146 7.52 -1.17 -17.05
CA GLY A 146 7.54 -1.57 -18.45
C GLY A 146 7.10 -3.01 -18.65
N GLU A 147 7.37 -3.52 -19.87
CA GLU A 147 7.13 -4.91 -20.23
C GLU A 147 8.37 -5.49 -20.92
N LEU A 148 8.66 -6.76 -20.63
CA LEU A 148 9.65 -7.54 -21.36
C LEU A 148 8.98 -8.37 -22.47
N ALA A 149 9.79 -8.98 -23.33
CA ALA A 149 9.33 -9.89 -24.36
C ALA A 149 8.42 -10.99 -23.76
N GLY A 150 7.37 -11.35 -24.49
CA GLY A 150 6.42 -12.35 -24.02
C GLY A 150 5.33 -11.82 -23.08
N GLY A 151 5.20 -10.50 -22.91
CA GLY A 151 4.17 -9.89 -22.06
C GLY A 151 4.45 -10.04 -20.56
N ILE A 152 5.72 -10.10 -20.16
CA ILE A 152 6.13 -10.07 -18.76
C ILE A 152 6.02 -8.62 -18.28
N THR A 153 5.15 -8.35 -17.32
CA THR A 153 4.97 -7.01 -16.78
C THR A 153 5.89 -6.78 -15.59
N ILE A 154 6.63 -5.67 -15.60
CA ILE A 154 7.50 -5.24 -14.49
C ILE A 154 6.83 -4.08 -13.77
N VAL A 155 6.62 -4.24 -12.46
CA VAL A 155 6.02 -3.26 -11.55
C VAL A 155 6.99 -2.96 -10.41
N ASP A 156 6.97 -1.73 -9.89
CA ASP A 156 7.66 -1.36 -8.65
C ASP A 156 6.67 -0.85 -7.60
N ASP A 157 6.90 -1.26 -6.34
CA ASP A 157 6.11 -0.80 -5.20
C ASP A 157 7.02 -0.48 -4.01
N TYR A 158 6.74 0.62 -3.33
CA TYR A 158 7.50 1.06 -2.16
C TYR A 158 7.16 0.27 -0.89
N ALA A 159 6.20 -0.64 -0.94
CA ALA A 159 5.73 -1.44 0.19
C ALA A 159 6.90 -2.09 0.95
N HIS A 160 7.00 -1.83 2.23
CA HIS A 160 8.06 -2.28 3.12
C HIS A 160 7.57 -2.66 4.52
N HIS A 161 6.25 -2.61 4.73
CA HIS A 161 5.56 -3.12 5.91
C HIS A 161 4.67 -4.31 5.51
N PRO A 162 4.50 -5.36 6.34
CA PRO A 162 3.72 -6.55 5.99
C PRO A 162 2.32 -6.26 5.42
N GLN A 163 1.62 -5.28 5.97
CA GLN A 163 0.28 -4.89 5.53
C GLN A 163 0.29 -4.22 4.15
N GLU A 164 1.29 -3.37 3.87
CA GLU A 164 1.48 -2.78 2.54
C GLU A 164 1.78 -3.87 1.51
N ILE A 165 2.68 -4.81 1.85
CA ILE A 165 3.03 -5.97 1.01
C ILE A 165 1.79 -6.81 0.71
N GLU A 166 0.99 -7.09 1.73
CA GLU A 166 -0.27 -7.83 1.59
C GLU A 166 -1.24 -7.10 0.65
N ALA A 167 -1.40 -5.78 0.81
CA ALA A 167 -2.28 -4.96 -0.03
C ALA A 167 -1.80 -4.98 -1.50
N THR A 168 -0.51 -4.79 -1.73
CA THR A 168 0.09 -4.82 -3.08
C THR A 168 -0.05 -6.19 -3.73
N LEU A 169 0.24 -7.28 -3.01
CA LEU A 169 0.13 -8.63 -3.56
C LEU A 169 -1.33 -9.06 -3.80
N LYS A 170 -2.28 -8.60 -2.98
CA LYS A 170 -3.72 -8.78 -3.24
C LYS A 170 -4.14 -8.02 -4.51
N ALA A 171 -3.66 -6.80 -4.72
CA ALA A 171 -3.91 -6.05 -5.95
C ALA A 171 -3.30 -6.77 -7.16
N ALA A 172 -2.08 -7.31 -7.03
CA ALA A 172 -1.39 -8.09 -8.06
C ALA A 172 -2.17 -9.34 -8.48
N ARG A 173 -2.88 -9.99 -7.55
CA ARG A 173 -3.74 -11.15 -7.85
C ARG A 173 -4.93 -10.83 -8.76
N ASN A 174 -5.34 -9.57 -8.81
CA ASN A 174 -6.40 -9.11 -9.72
C ASN A 174 -5.84 -8.54 -11.03
N TYR A 175 -4.52 -8.34 -11.12
CA TYR A 175 -3.85 -7.89 -12.34
C TYR A 175 -3.59 -9.08 -13.28
N PRO A 176 -3.55 -8.91 -14.62
CA PRO A 176 -3.24 -10.00 -15.54
C PRO A 176 -1.88 -10.64 -15.24
N HIS A 177 -1.87 -11.93 -14.96
CA HIS A 177 -0.63 -12.68 -14.69
C HIS A 177 -0.81 -14.18 -14.89
N LYS A 178 0.29 -14.88 -15.14
CA LYS A 178 0.38 -16.34 -14.98
C LYS A 178 0.92 -16.69 -13.61
N LYS A 179 2.06 -16.08 -13.22
CA LYS A 179 2.63 -16.14 -11.88
C LYS A 179 2.95 -14.76 -11.39
N VAL A 180 2.80 -14.51 -10.09
CA VAL A 180 3.23 -13.31 -9.40
C VAL A 180 4.59 -13.58 -8.75
N TRP A 181 5.60 -12.84 -9.20
CA TRP A 181 6.93 -12.81 -8.62
C TRP A 181 7.07 -11.59 -7.74
N CYS A 182 7.54 -11.75 -6.52
CA CYS A 182 7.87 -10.65 -5.61
C CYS A 182 9.37 -10.62 -5.36
N VAL A 183 10.04 -9.56 -5.85
CA VAL A 183 11.46 -9.30 -5.60
C VAL A 183 11.54 -8.32 -4.44
N PHE A 184 11.75 -8.84 -3.23
CA PHE A 184 11.61 -8.07 -1.99
C PHE A 184 12.95 -7.73 -1.37
N GLN A 185 13.11 -6.44 -1.01
CA GLN A 185 14.22 -5.95 -0.19
C GLN A 185 13.69 -5.54 1.19
N PRO A 186 13.96 -6.31 2.26
CA PRO A 186 13.59 -5.89 3.60
C PRO A 186 14.25 -4.56 3.97
N HIS A 187 13.53 -3.71 4.70
CA HIS A 187 14.02 -2.39 5.09
C HIS A 187 14.20 -2.33 6.60
N THR A 188 15.44 -2.13 7.04
CA THR A 188 16.03 -2.13 8.37
C THR A 188 16.05 -3.49 9.08
N TYR A 189 17.12 -3.72 9.85
CA TYR A 189 17.30 -4.96 10.61
C TYR A 189 16.27 -5.07 11.75
N THR A 190 16.00 -3.96 12.44
CA THR A 190 15.03 -3.92 13.55
C THR A 190 13.62 -4.31 13.11
N ARG A 191 13.12 -3.71 12.03
CA ARG A 191 11.80 -4.04 11.48
C ARG A 191 11.75 -5.47 10.98
N THR A 192 12.78 -5.90 10.23
CA THR A 192 12.84 -7.26 9.69
C THR A 192 12.78 -8.30 10.81
N LYS A 193 13.51 -8.11 11.90
CA LYS A 193 13.50 -9.02 13.04
C LYS A 193 12.17 -9.00 13.79
N ALA A 194 11.61 -7.81 14.04
CA ALA A 194 10.39 -7.64 14.81
C ALA A 194 9.16 -8.21 14.11
N LEU A 195 9.10 -8.16 12.77
CA LEU A 195 7.95 -8.54 11.97
C LEU A 195 8.24 -9.73 11.03
N LEU A 196 9.23 -10.55 11.37
CA LEU A 196 9.68 -11.64 10.51
C LEU A 196 8.56 -12.64 10.13
N PRO A 197 7.72 -13.12 11.07
CA PRO A 197 6.60 -13.99 10.76
C PRO A 197 5.53 -13.33 9.89
N GLU A 198 5.26 -12.05 10.12
CA GLU A 198 4.29 -11.24 9.38
C GLU A 198 4.76 -11.01 7.94
N PHE A 199 6.05 -10.73 7.74
CA PHE A 199 6.64 -10.68 6.41
C PHE A 199 6.49 -11.99 5.66
N ALA A 200 6.82 -13.12 6.29
CA ALA A 200 6.66 -14.42 5.67
C ALA A 200 5.20 -14.74 5.32
N LYS A 201 4.24 -14.29 6.15
CA LYS A 201 2.80 -14.43 5.87
C LYS A 201 2.37 -13.58 4.68
N ALA A 202 2.78 -12.32 4.62
CA ALA A 202 2.39 -11.41 3.55
C ALA A 202 3.01 -11.83 2.21
N LEU A 203 4.30 -12.14 2.18
CA LEU A 203 5.03 -12.56 0.98
C LEU A 203 4.54 -13.90 0.44
N ALA A 204 3.96 -14.77 1.27
CA ALA A 204 3.36 -16.04 0.84
C ALA A 204 2.15 -15.86 -0.11
N LEU A 205 1.69 -14.65 -0.34
CA LEU A 205 0.69 -14.34 -1.38
C LEU A 205 1.29 -14.33 -2.80
N ALA A 206 2.61 -14.24 -2.96
CA ALA A 206 3.28 -14.40 -4.24
C ALA A 206 3.49 -15.88 -4.59
N ASP A 207 3.59 -16.21 -5.89
CA ASP A 207 3.91 -17.56 -6.32
C ASP A 207 5.42 -17.85 -6.19
N ARG A 208 6.25 -16.82 -6.34
CA ARG A 208 7.70 -16.88 -6.16
C ARG A 208 8.21 -15.62 -5.48
N VAL A 209 9.18 -15.80 -4.59
CA VAL A 209 9.82 -14.71 -3.85
C VAL A 209 11.32 -14.73 -4.07
N VAL A 210 11.87 -13.60 -4.49
CA VAL A 210 13.32 -13.36 -4.55
C VAL A 210 13.67 -12.33 -3.50
N LEU A 211 14.57 -12.67 -2.59
CA LEU A 211 14.96 -11.81 -1.49
C LEU A 211 16.34 -11.20 -1.74
N ALA A 212 16.43 -9.88 -1.66
CA ALA A 212 17.69 -9.14 -1.63
C ALA A 212 18.23 -9.04 -0.19
N ASP A 213 19.46 -8.54 -0.04
CA ASP A 213 19.98 -8.14 1.26
C ASP A 213 19.12 -7.08 1.94
N ILE A 214 19.08 -7.11 3.28
CA ILE A 214 18.37 -6.09 4.06
C ILE A 214 18.99 -4.72 3.77
N TYR A 215 18.16 -3.75 3.39
CA TYR A 215 18.56 -2.35 3.27
C TYR A 215 18.69 -1.75 4.66
N ALA A 216 19.94 -1.52 5.09
CA ALA A 216 20.26 -1.08 6.45
C ALA A 216 19.72 0.33 6.79
N ALA A 217 19.56 1.21 5.79
CA ALA A 217 19.25 2.64 5.98
C ALA A 217 20.27 3.31 6.92
N ARG A 218 19.87 3.58 8.17
CA ARG A 218 20.73 4.21 9.19
C ARG A 218 21.21 3.23 10.26
N GLU A 219 20.82 1.95 10.14
CA GLU A 219 21.18 0.93 11.12
C GLU A 219 22.50 0.24 10.77
N THR A 220 23.19 -0.24 11.79
CA THR A 220 24.25 -1.23 11.67
C THR A 220 23.70 -2.57 12.11
N ASP A 221 24.07 -3.66 11.41
CA ASP A 221 23.63 -5.00 11.82
C ASP A 221 24.25 -5.38 13.16
N THR A 222 23.43 -5.32 14.20
CA THR A 222 23.77 -5.78 15.54
C THR A 222 22.86 -6.90 16.03
N LEU A 223 21.90 -7.30 15.20
CA LEU A 223 20.80 -8.19 15.59
C LEU A 223 20.97 -9.62 15.09
N GLY A 224 21.94 -9.86 14.20
CA GLY A 224 22.19 -11.17 13.59
C GLY A 224 21.02 -11.71 12.78
N ILE A 225 20.27 -10.83 12.12
CA ILE A 225 19.15 -11.17 11.23
C ILE A 225 19.58 -10.96 9.79
N SER A 226 19.15 -11.85 8.90
CA SER A 226 19.39 -11.73 7.47
C SER A 226 18.15 -12.13 6.66
N SER A 227 18.15 -11.82 5.36
CA SER A 227 17.08 -12.26 4.45
C SER A 227 16.99 -13.78 4.32
N LYS A 228 18.04 -14.54 4.71
CA LYS A 228 18.01 -16.02 4.78
C LYS A 228 17.04 -16.53 5.84
N ASP A 229 16.83 -15.77 6.92
CA ASP A 229 15.87 -16.16 7.96
C ASP A 229 14.45 -16.05 7.42
N LEU A 230 14.19 -15.06 6.57
CA LEU A 230 12.91 -14.90 5.88
C LEU A 230 12.71 -15.97 4.78
N GLU A 231 13.76 -16.26 4.00
CA GLU A 231 13.76 -17.35 3.02
C GLU A 231 13.35 -18.67 3.67
N LYS A 232 13.99 -19.01 4.80
CA LYS A 232 13.68 -20.25 5.54
C LYS A 232 12.21 -20.34 5.91
N LEU A 233 11.63 -19.27 6.47
CA LEU A 233 10.22 -19.23 6.85
C LEU A 233 9.27 -19.34 5.64
N LEU A 234 9.64 -18.77 4.49
CA LEU A 234 8.86 -18.90 3.26
C LEU A 234 8.88 -20.33 2.73
N LEU A 235 10.05 -20.98 2.72
CA LEU A 235 10.20 -22.38 2.33
C LEU A 235 9.41 -23.32 3.24
N GLU A 236 9.40 -23.08 4.58
CA GLU A 236 8.58 -23.82 5.54
C GLU A 236 7.08 -23.67 5.28
N LYS A 237 6.65 -22.56 4.67
CA LYS A 237 5.27 -22.31 4.23
C LYS A 237 4.96 -22.89 2.84
N GLY A 238 5.92 -23.54 2.19
CA GLY A 238 5.78 -24.11 0.84
C GLY A 238 5.84 -23.07 -0.27
N VAL A 239 6.35 -21.87 -0.03
CA VAL A 239 6.55 -20.85 -1.05
C VAL A 239 7.90 -21.04 -1.72
N GLU A 240 7.95 -21.00 -3.04
CA GLU A 240 9.23 -20.98 -3.79
C GLU A 240 9.96 -19.66 -3.49
N ALA A 241 10.99 -19.69 -2.65
CA ALA A 241 11.77 -18.51 -2.25
C ALA A 241 13.25 -18.75 -2.45
N ILE A 242 13.97 -17.68 -2.83
CA ILE A 242 15.43 -17.69 -2.96
C ILE A 242 16.02 -16.37 -2.47
N TYR A 243 17.09 -16.44 -1.70
CA TYR A 243 17.89 -15.28 -1.32
C TYR A 243 19.08 -15.13 -2.26
N LEU A 244 19.26 -13.93 -2.81
CA LEU A 244 20.37 -13.54 -3.67
C LEU A 244 20.96 -12.21 -3.18
N PRO A 245 22.26 -12.15 -2.84
CA PRO A 245 22.84 -11.00 -2.13
C PRO A 245 23.09 -9.77 -3.03
N SER A 246 23.14 -9.93 -4.36
CA SER A 246 23.42 -8.83 -5.28
C SER A 246 22.33 -8.63 -6.30
N PHE A 247 22.13 -7.38 -6.72
CA PHE A 247 21.15 -7.06 -7.75
C PHE A 247 21.48 -7.70 -9.09
N ASP A 248 22.78 -7.81 -9.45
CA ASP A 248 23.19 -8.49 -10.68
C ASP A 248 22.82 -9.99 -10.66
N ALA A 249 22.95 -10.66 -9.50
CA ALA A 249 22.51 -12.05 -9.35
C ALA A 249 20.98 -12.15 -9.44
N ILE A 250 20.25 -11.21 -8.86
CA ILE A 250 18.78 -11.15 -8.94
C ILE A 250 18.33 -10.97 -10.39
N GLU A 251 18.92 -10.01 -11.10
CA GLU A 251 18.60 -9.75 -12.53
C GLU A 251 18.86 -10.97 -13.40
N THR A 252 20.04 -11.59 -13.26
CA THR A 252 20.39 -12.81 -14.01
C THR A 252 19.37 -13.91 -13.74
N TYR A 253 19.05 -14.14 -12.47
CA TYR A 253 18.07 -15.15 -12.08
C TYR A 253 16.68 -14.87 -12.64
N LEU A 254 16.23 -13.61 -12.62
CA LEU A 254 14.93 -13.22 -13.17
C LEU A 254 14.88 -13.42 -14.69
N LEU A 255 15.93 -13.02 -15.43
CA LEU A 255 16.00 -13.18 -16.88
C LEU A 255 15.99 -14.65 -17.31
N GLU A 256 16.55 -15.56 -16.50
CA GLU A 256 16.57 -17.00 -16.76
C GLU A 256 15.26 -17.71 -16.39
N ASN A 257 14.46 -17.16 -15.46
CA ASN A 257 13.34 -17.88 -14.85
C ASN A 257 11.96 -17.27 -15.09
N LEU A 258 11.87 -15.96 -15.41
CA LEU A 258 10.61 -15.34 -15.78
C LEU A 258 10.06 -15.93 -17.08
N ALA A 259 8.76 -16.19 -17.08
CA ALA A 259 8.07 -16.78 -18.22
C ALA A 259 7.02 -15.81 -18.81
N SER A 260 6.68 -16.04 -20.09
CA SER A 260 5.67 -15.25 -20.80
C SER A 260 4.37 -15.12 -19.99
N GLY A 261 3.93 -13.88 -19.77
CA GLY A 261 2.72 -13.53 -19.03
C GLY A 261 2.90 -13.46 -17.51
N ASP A 262 4.11 -13.56 -16.97
CA ASP A 262 4.38 -13.35 -15.55
C ASP A 262 4.29 -11.87 -15.17
N LEU A 263 3.92 -11.61 -13.92
CA LEU A 263 3.98 -10.31 -13.27
C LEU A 263 5.14 -10.30 -12.27
N CYS A 264 6.14 -9.47 -12.49
CA CYS A 264 7.29 -9.32 -11.60
C CYS A 264 7.22 -7.96 -10.89
N ILE A 265 7.20 -7.99 -9.55
CA ILE A 265 7.08 -6.81 -8.70
C ILE A 265 8.36 -6.64 -7.89
N THR A 266 9.12 -5.57 -8.14
CA THR A 266 10.15 -5.12 -7.22
C THR A 266 9.49 -4.38 -6.05
N MET A 267 9.87 -4.74 -4.81
CA MET A 267 9.16 -4.27 -3.62
C MET A 267 10.10 -3.93 -2.48
N GLY A 268 9.96 -2.72 -1.93
CA GLY A 268 10.74 -2.25 -0.79
C GLY A 268 11.03 -0.75 -0.81
N ALA A 269 11.33 -0.17 0.36
CA ALA A 269 11.66 1.24 0.52
C ALA A 269 13.13 1.59 0.16
N GLY A 270 13.95 0.57 -0.10
CA GLY A 270 15.34 0.72 -0.52
C GLY A 270 15.49 0.93 -2.03
N ASP A 271 16.58 0.47 -2.56
CA ASP A 271 17.01 0.67 -3.95
C ASP A 271 16.70 -0.53 -4.88
N ILE A 272 15.91 -1.47 -4.43
CA ILE A 272 15.47 -2.65 -5.21
C ILE A 272 14.75 -2.25 -6.52
N VAL A 273 14.17 -1.06 -6.60
CA VAL A 273 13.58 -0.49 -7.83
C VAL A 273 14.55 -0.55 -9.01
N LYS A 274 15.87 -0.40 -8.75
CA LYS A 274 16.91 -0.46 -9.77
C LYS A 274 16.92 -1.78 -10.55
N VAL A 275 16.56 -2.88 -9.89
CA VAL A 275 16.42 -4.19 -10.56
C VAL A 275 15.33 -4.13 -11.61
N GLY A 276 14.15 -3.63 -11.26
CA GLY A 276 13.04 -3.47 -12.19
C GLY A 276 13.35 -2.50 -13.34
N GLU A 277 14.00 -1.38 -13.03
CA GLU A 277 14.41 -0.39 -14.03
C GLU A 277 15.43 -0.97 -15.02
N LYS A 278 16.44 -1.68 -14.54
CA LYS A 278 17.47 -2.30 -15.37
C LYS A 278 16.89 -3.41 -16.26
N LEU A 279 15.96 -4.23 -15.75
CA LEU A 279 15.26 -5.23 -16.56
C LEU A 279 14.55 -4.61 -17.77
N VAL A 280 13.98 -3.42 -17.65
CA VAL A 280 13.27 -2.71 -18.74
C VAL A 280 14.16 -1.73 -19.51
N GLY A 281 15.48 -1.73 -19.27
CA GLY A 281 16.45 -0.92 -19.99
C GLY A 281 16.42 0.59 -19.63
N LYS A 282 16.10 0.91 -18.39
CA LYS A 282 16.07 2.29 -17.84
C LYS A 282 17.23 2.57 -16.92
#